data_70b1f7978a63668d0c9464f1ef38ee5d
#
_entry.id   70b1f7978a63668d0c9464f1ef38ee5d
#
_cell.length_a   1.000
_cell.length_b   1.000
_cell.length_c   1.000
_cell.angle_alpha   90.00
_cell.angle_beta   90.00
_cell.angle_gamma   90.00
#
_symmetry.space_group_name_H-M   'P 1'
#
loop_
_entity.id
_entity.type
_entity.pdbx_description
1 polymer ?
#
loop_
_entity_poly.entity_id
_entity_poly.type
_entity_poly.pdbx_seq_one_letter_code
_entity_poly.pdbx_strand_id
1 'polypeptide(L)'
;MTAAMTYRAITGLSLVLVLASCASTPPTAVMDYDRNFDFTQVRNIAIQPIDRMAASSVVISDMQVDRINQALTDELGRRGYQVVQDNAQADMLLSWHLITQERMDMRSYNTSTRYNCWSCSSGSNVRVSQFTQGTFIVDLIDPQSLRSVWRSTWQSRLRDQPDPEQAEENRRAAASAIFAQFPPN
;
A
#
# COMPACT_ATOMS: atom_id res chain seq x y z
N MET A 1 51.62 23.77 -54.14
CA MET A 1 50.35 23.06 -54.41
C MET A 1 49.90 22.48 -53.07
N THR A 2 49.07 23.21 -52.37
CA THR A 2 48.58 22.89 -51.01
C THR A 2 47.08 22.72 -51.05
N ALA A 3 46.60 21.49 -50.85
CA ALA A 3 45.17 21.17 -50.80
C ALA A 3 44.70 21.32 -49.35
N ALA A 4 43.77 22.25 -49.13
CA ALA A 4 43.10 22.47 -47.86
C ALA A 4 41.92 21.52 -47.73
N MET A 5 41.96 20.68 -46.72
CA MET A 5 40.92 19.70 -46.38
C MET A 5 39.98 20.30 -45.33
N THR A 6 38.78 20.74 -45.71
CA THR A 6 37.77 21.32 -44.84
C THR A 6 37.03 20.22 -44.09
N TYR A 7 37.19 20.18 -42.76
CA TYR A 7 36.50 19.29 -41.87
C TYR A 7 35.13 19.87 -41.51
N ARG A 8 34.03 19.27 -41.97
CA ARG A 8 32.66 19.62 -41.60
C ARG A 8 32.30 18.88 -40.31
N ALA A 9 32.27 19.61 -39.20
CA ALA A 9 31.76 19.12 -37.94
C ALA A 9 30.21 19.06 -38.00
N ILE A 10 29.66 17.86 -37.96
CA ILE A 10 28.22 17.62 -37.80
C ILE A 10 27.94 17.52 -36.29
N THR A 11 27.41 18.60 -35.73
CA THR A 11 26.89 18.65 -34.35
C THR A 11 25.51 17.98 -34.36
N GLY A 12 25.46 16.71 -33.91
CA GLY A 12 24.21 16.00 -33.67
C GLY A 12 23.60 16.47 -32.32
N LEU A 13 22.52 17.24 -32.41
CA LEU A 13 21.70 17.68 -31.29
C LEU A 13 20.82 16.48 -30.85
N SER A 14 21.27 15.72 -29.83
CA SER A 14 20.47 14.66 -29.20
C SER A 14 19.37 15.27 -28.34
N LEU A 15 18.13 15.27 -28.84
CA LEU A 15 16.92 15.63 -28.12
C LEU A 15 16.56 14.50 -27.12
N VAL A 16 16.94 14.65 -25.84
CA VAL A 16 16.55 13.74 -24.77
C VAL A 16 15.08 14.01 -24.43
N LEU A 17 14.19 13.11 -24.89
CA LEU A 17 12.76 13.11 -24.51
C LEU A 17 12.65 12.63 -23.08
N VAL A 18 12.47 13.53 -22.12
CA VAL A 18 12.14 13.20 -20.73
C VAL A 18 10.66 12.82 -20.69
N LEU A 19 10.37 11.52 -20.67
CA LEU A 19 9.04 10.99 -20.39
C LEU A 19 8.73 11.23 -18.91
N ALA A 20 8.02 12.32 -18.59
CA ALA A 20 7.42 12.54 -17.29
C ALA A 20 6.30 11.52 -17.10
N SER A 21 6.63 10.36 -16.53
CA SER A 21 5.68 9.37 -16.07
C SER A 21 4.89 9.99 -14.93
N CYS A 22 3.57 10.17 -15.10
CA CYS A 22 2.65 10.50 -14.02
C CYS A 22 2.57 9.30 -13.07
N ALA A 23 3.52 9.17 -12.15
CA ALA A 23 3.46 8.20 -11.09
C ALA A 23 2.36 8.65 -10.11
N SER A 24 1.24 7.91 -10.06
CA SER A 24 0.28 8.05 -8.97
C SER A 24 1.00 7.70 -7.68
N THR A 25 0.97 8.61 -6.70
CA THR A 25 1.56 8.34 -5.38
C THR A 25 0.93 7.08 -4.79
N PRO A 26 1.72 6.05 -4.47
CA PRO A 26 1.17 4.85 -3.85
C PRO A 26 0.54 5.20 -2.49
N PRO A 27 -0.50 4.48 -2.05
CA PRO A 27 -1.10 4.72 -0.75
C PRO A 27 -0.06 4.51 0.35
N THR A 28 0.05 5.51 1.23
CA THR A 28 0.97 5.50 2.37
C THR A 28 0.28 4.91 3.59
N ALA A 29 0.96 4.07 4.34
CA ALA A 29 0.44 3.57 5.61
C ALA A 29 0.53 4.65 6.70
N VAL A 30 -0.45 4.64 7.61
CA VAL A 30 -0.47 5.47 8.80
C VAL A 30 -0.03 4.60 9.98
N MET A 31 0.94 5.08 10.75
CA MET A 31 1.54 4.36 11.89
C MET A 31 1.25 5.10 13.20
N ASP A 32 1.05 4.31 14.26
CA ASP A 32 1.03 4.75 15.66
C ASP A 32 1.82 3.77 16.51
N TYR A 33 2.50 4.23 17.57
CA TYR A 33 3.34 3.38 18.42
C TYR A 33 3.52 3.92 19.83
N ASP A 34 3.80 3.02 20.77
CA ASP A 34 4.18 3.38 22.14
C ASP A 34 5.65 3.86 22.18
N ARG A 35 5.85 5.13 22.50
CA ARG A 35 7.18 5.77 22.56
C ARG A 35 8.05 5.26 23.70
N ASN A 36 7.45 4.56 24.69
CA ASN A 36 8.17 4.01 25.82
C ASN A 36 8.63 2.56 25.58
N PHE A 37 8.21 1.94 24.49
CA PHE A 37 8.61 0.58 24.14
C PHE A 37 9.96 0.57 23.43
N ASP A 38 10.87 -0.32 23.86
CA ASP A 38 12.20 -0.48 23.24
C ASP A 38 12.15 -1.46 22.07
N PHE A 39 11.96 -0.94 20.87
CA PHE A 39 11.95 -1.73 19.62
C PHE A 39 13.33 -2.26 19.23
N THR A 40 14.43 -1.79 19.85
CA THR A 40 15.79 -2.23 19.47
C THR A 40 16.09 -3.66 19.90
N GLN A 41 15.35 -4.21 20.84
CA GLN A 41 15.49 -5.58 21.34
C GLN A 41 14.73 -6.61 20.48
N VAL A 42 13.82 -6.17 19.61
CA VAL A 42 12.98 -7.06 18.81
C VAL A 42 13.82 -7.76 17.74
N ARG A 43 13.72 -9.09 17.69
CA ARG A 43 14.36 -9.94 16.69
C ARG A 43 13.40 -10.97 16.11
N ASN A 44 12.61 -11.60 16.98
CA ASN A 44 11.72 -12.70 16.67
C ASN A 44 10.26 -12.24 16.72
N ILE A 45 9.52 -12.48 15.66
CA ILE A 45 8.11 -12.10 15.57
C ILE A 45 7.28 -13.35 15.25
N ALA A 46 6.21 -13.61 16.02
CA ALA A 46 5.27 -14.68 15.72
C ALA A 46 3.98 -14.13 15.14
N ILE A 47 3.60 -14.60 13.95
CA ILE A 47 2.34 -14.20 13.32
C ILE A 47 1.21 -15.01 13.96
N GLN A 48 0.21 -14.30 14.51
CA GLN A 48 -0.92 -14.91 15.19
C GLN A 48 -1.96 -15.41 14.18
N PRO A 49 -2.66 -16.51 14.49
CA PRO A 49 -3.81 -16.94 13.72
C PRO A 49 -4.85 -15.81 13.60
N ILE A 50 -5.45 -15.69 12.41
CA ILE A 50 -6.51 -14.69 12.20
C ILE A 50 -7.76 -15.03 13.02
N ASP A 51 -8.30 -14.05 13.73
CA ASP A 51 -9.60 -14.20 14.40
C ASP A 51 -10.73 -14.10 13.37
N ARG A 52 -11.28 -15.23 12.98
CA ARG A 52 -12.38 -15.35 12.02
C ARG A 52 -13.74 -15.03 12.63
N MET A 53 -13.81 -14.93 13.96
CA MET A 53 -15.06 -14.62 14.69
C MET A 53 -15.25 -13.11 14.86
N ALA A 54 -14.23 -12.30 14.60
CA ALA A 54 -14.35 -10.85 14.64
C ALA A 54 -15.38 -10.38 13.61
N ALA A 55 -16.42 -9.71 14.07
CA ALA A 55 -17.61 -9.34 13.29
C ALA A 55 -17.36 -8.40 12.09
N SER A 56 -16.14 -7.89 11.94
CA SER A 56 -15.72 -6.99 10.86
C SER A 56 -14.78 -7.64 9.85
N SER A 57 -14.46 -8.92 10.01
CA SER A 57 -13.55 -9.61 9.11
C SER A 57 -14.26 -10.03 7.82
N VAL A 58 -13.66 -9.72 6.71
CA VAL A 58 -14.05 -10.24 5.40
C VAL A 58 -13.95 -11.76 5.43
N VAL A 59 -14.88 -12.44 4.77
CA VAL A 59 -14.74 -13.88 4.53
C VAL A 59 -13.55 -14.08 3.60
N ILE A 60 -12.43 -14.51 4.19
CA ILE A 60 -11.17 -14.72 3.50
C ILE A 60 -10.83 -16.22 3.51
N SER A 61 -10.41 -16.76 2.39
CA SER A 61 -10.03 -18.19 2.28
C SER A 61 -8.69 -18.46 2.98
N ASP A 62 -8.47 -19.72 3.40
CA ASP A 62 -7.20 -20.16 3.98
C ASP A 62 -6.01 -19.86 3.06
N MET A 63 -6.18 -20.11 1.75
CA MET A 63 -5.15 -19.78 0.76
C MET A 63 -4.80 -18.30 0.72
N GLN A 64 -5.76 -17.41 0.93
CA GLN A 64 -5.50 -15.98 0.99
C GLN A 64 -4.79 -15.59 2.30
N VAL A 65 -5.18 -16.20 3.43
CA VAL A 65 -4.49 -16.03 4.71
C VAL A 65 -3.02 -16.43 4.58
N ASP A 66 -2.76 -17.61 4.01
CA ASP A 66 -1.39 -18.13 3.82
C ASP A 66 -0.55 -17.19 2.95
N ARG A 67 -1.12 -16.67 1.85
CA ARG A 67 -0.42 -15.73 0.96
C ARG A 67 -0.13 -14.39 1.63
N ILE A 68 -1.02 -13.91 2.49
CA ILE A 68 -0.80 -12.69 3.27
C ILE A 68 0.30 -12.95 4.30
N ASN A 69 0.22 -14.05 5.06
CA ASN A 69 1.24 -14.42 6.04
C ASN A 69 2.62 -14.57 5.38
N GLN A 70 2.67 -15.17 4.18
CA GLN A 70 3.92 -15.29 3.42
C GLN A 70 4.48 -13.91 3.05
N ALA A 71 3.65 -12.99 2.53
CA ALA A 71 4.10 -11.64 2.17
C ALA A 71 4.61 -10.84 3.38
N LEU A 72 3.97 -11.00 4.56
CA LEU A 72 4.42 -10.39 5.81
C LEU A 72 5.74 -10.99 6.29
N THR A 73 5.87 -12.33 6.22
CA THR A 73 7.09 -13.06 6.58
C THR A 73 8.28 -12.61 5.72
N ASP A 74 8.08 -12.55 4.41
CA ASP A 74 9.11 -12.14 3.46
C ASP A 74 9.56 -10.69 3.70
N GLU A 75 8.61 -9.79 4.00
CA GLU A 75 8.95 -8.39 4.30
C GLU A 75 9.69 -8.24 5.61
N LEU A 76 9.26 -8.92 6.68
CA LEU A 76 9.96 -8.94 7.96
C LEU A 76 11.37 -9.51 7.80
N GLY A 77 11.53 -10.61 7.05
CA GLY A 77 12.83 -11.21 6.75
C GLY A 77 13.77 -10.25 6.01
N ARG A 78 13.27 -9.50 5.02
CA ARG A 78 14.06 -8.47 4.31
C ARG A 78 14.54 -7.34 5.23
N ARG A 79 13.82 -7.10 6.33
CA ARG A 79 14.17 -6.10 7.36
C ARG A 79 15.05 -6.65 8.48
N GLY A 80 15.39 -7.94 8.43
CA GLY A 80 16.28 -8.59 9.39
C GLY A 80 15.60 -9.19 10.61
N TYR A 81 14.26 -9.30 10.61
CA TYR A 81 13.50 -9.99 11.65
C TYR A 81 13.33 -11.47 11.29
N GLN A 82 13.26 -12.33 12.31
CA GLN A 82 12.94 -13.74 12.15
C GLN A 82 11.47 -13.99 12.49
N VAL A 83 10.77 -14.68 11.59
CA VAL A 83 9.40 -15.13 11.87
C VAL A 83 9.47 -16.53 12.49
N VAL A 84 8.99 -16.63 13.73
CA VAL A 84 8.98 -17.88 14.52
C VAL A 84 7.56 -18.42 14.62
N GLN A 85 7.44 -19.75 14.78
CA GLN A 85 6.13 -20.41 14.93
C GLN A 85 5.67 -20.50 16.39
N ASP A 86 6.62 -20.55 17.31
CA ASP A 86 6.36 -20.67 18.74
C ASP A 86 6.31 -19.27 19.38
N ASN A 87 5.16 -18.93 19.94
CA ASN A 87 4.96 -17.65 20.65
C ASN A 87 5.92 -17.50 21.85
N ALA A 88 6.38 -18.59 22.44
CA ALA A 88 7.32 -18.54 23.56
C ALA A 88 8.73 -18.07 23.15
N GLN A 89 9.05 -18.13 21.84
CA GLN A 89 10.31 -17.67 21.28
C GLN A 89 10.21 -16.26 20.69
N ALA A 90 9.01 -15.68 20.67
CA ALA A 90 8.75 -14.40 20.05
C ALA A 90 8.99 -13.25 21.01
N ASP A 91 9.70 -12.22 20.53
CA ASP A 91 9.82 -10.93 21.22
C ASP A 91 8.56 -10.09 20.98
N MET A 92 7.84 -10.34 19.88
CA MET A 92 6.56 -9.70 19.54
C MET A 92 5.59 -10.68 18.85
N LEU A 93 4.31 -10.44 19.09
CA LEU A 93 3.22 -11.11 18.38
C LEU A 93 2.66 -10.18 17.32
N LEU A 94 2.54 -10.65 16.08
CA LEU A 94 1.93 -9.90 14.98
C LEU A 94 0.51 -10.38 14.78
N SER A 95 -0.45 -9.47 14.88
CA SER A 95 -1.84 -9.71 14.49
C SER A 95 -2.21 -8.81 13.32
N TRP A 96 -3.02 -9.31 12.39
CA TRP A 96 -3.49 -8.49 11.28
C TRP A 96 -4.99 -8.68 11.02
N HIS A 97 -5.62 -7.64 10.49
CA HIS A 97 -7.03 -7.59 10.15
C HIS A 97 -7.23 -6.95 8.78
N LEU A 98 -8.20 -7.46 8.04
CA LEU A 98 -8.66 -6.86 6.78
C LEU A 98 -10.13 -6.48 6.92
N ILE A 99 -10.43 -5.20 6.72
CA ILE A 99 -11.78 -4.65 6.76
C ILE A 99 -12.11 -4.11 5.36
N THR A 100 -13.32 -4.39 4.86
CA THR A 100 -13.79 -3.82 3.61
C THR A 100 -14.99 -2.90 3.84
N GLN A 101 -15.03 -1.80 3.09
CA GLN A 101 -16.15 -0.86 3.08
C GLN A 101 -16.46 -0.46 1.65
N GLU A 102 -17.75 -0.44 1.33
CA GLU A 102 -18.21 0.18 0.09
C GLU A 102 -18.17 1.70 0.21
N ARG A 103 -17.58 2.35 -0.76
CA ARG A 103 -17.46 3.80 -0.86
C ARG A 103 -18.03 4.30 -2.18
N MET A 104 -18.58 5.50 -2.14
CA MET A 104 -19.07 6.21 -3.34
C MET A 104 -18.25 7.47 -3.55
N ASP A 105 -17.62 7.60 -4.71
CA ASP A 105 -17.06 8.86 -5.19
C ASP A 105 -18.11 9.58 -6.05
N MET A 106 -18.53 10.74 -5.61
CA MET A 106 -19.40 11.64 -6.40
C MET A 106 -18.53 12.76 -6.97
N ARG A 107 -18.36 12.77 -8.27
CA ARG A 107 -17.73 13.89 -8.98
C ARG A 107 -18.80 14.67 -9.71
N SER A 108 -19.09 15.88 -9.25
CA SER A 108 -19.94 16.83 -9.94
C SER A 108 -19.08 17.71 -10.83
N TYR A 109 -19.29 17.66 -12.14
CA TYR A 109 -18.74 18.63 -13.08
C TYR A 109 -19.79 19.70 -13.33
N ASN A 110 -19.56 20.89 -12.78
CA ASN A 110 -20.31 22.07 -13.21
C ASN A 110 -19.65 22.61 -14.48
N THR A 111 -20.14 22.21 -15.63
CA THR A 111 -19.88 22.93 -16.88
C THR A 111 -20.74 24.19 -16.93
N SER A 112 -20.39 25.22 -16.18
CA SER A 112 -20.89 26.55 -16.41
C SER A 112 -20.11 27.18 -17.55
N THR A 113 -20.49 26.86 -18.79
CA THR A 113 -20.06 27.66 -19.94
C THR A 113 -20.77 29.01 -19.87
N ARG A 114 -20.06 30.03 -19.43
CA ARG A 114 -20.47 31.44 -19.54
C ARG A 114 -20.47 31.85 -20.98
N TYR A 115 -21.50 31.53 -21.71
CA TYR A 115 -21.86 32.28 -22.93
C TYR A 115 -23.37 32.18 -23.09
N ASN A 116 -24.02 33.33 -22.91
CA ASN A 116 -25.36 33.76 -23.33
C ASN A 116 -26.23 32.70 -24.02
N CYS A 117 -26.61 31.66 -23.29
CA CYS A 117 -27.52 30.66 -23.79
C CYS A 117 -28.86 30.79 -23.04
N TRP A 118 -29.85 31.42 -23.70
CA TRP A 118 -31.22 31.63 -23.17
C TRP A 118 -31.97 30.32 -22.87
N SER A 119 -31.47 29.16 -23.35
CA SER A 119 -32.14 27.86 -23.26
C SER A 119 -31.23 26.70 -22.80
N CYS A 120 -30.10 26.97 -22.14
CA CYS A 120 -29.25 25.91 -21.63
C CYS A 120 -29.79 25.44 -20.28
N SER A 121 -30.49 24.30 -20.25
CA SER A 121 -30.72 23.57 -19.01
C SER A 121 -29.37 23.16 -18.43
N SER A 122 -29.08 23.59 -17.22
CA SER A 122 -27.90 23.22 -16.47
C SER A 122 -27.94 21.72 -16.14
N GLY A 123 -27.46 20.90 -17.08
CA GLY A 123 -27.24 19.49 -16.83
C GLY A 123 -26.00 19.33 -15.97
N SER A 124 -26.18 19.17 -14.66
CA SER A 124 -25.12 18.69 -13.80
C SER A 124 -24.89 17.21 -14.10
N ASN A 125 -23.83 16.89 -14.81
CA ASN A 125 -23.40 15.50 -14.97
C ASN A 125 -22.77 15.03 -13.66
N VAL A 126 -23.55 14.39 -12.82
CA VAL A 126 -23.08 13.71 -11.61
C VAL A 126 -22.61 12.32 -12.02
N ARG A 127 -21.32 12.08 -11.97
CA ARG A 127 -20.76 10.73 -12.13
C ARG A 127 -20.59 10.12 -10.74
N VAL A 128 -21.37 9.10 -10.42
CA VAL A 128 -21.22 8.30 -9.21
C VAL A 128 -20.39 7.06 -9.56
N SER A 129 -19.29 6.87 -8.86
CA SER A 129 -18.46 5.68 -8.96
C SER A 129 -18.45 4.97 -7.62
N GLN A 130 -18.94 3.74 -7.59
CA GLN A 130 -18.84 2.87 -6.41
C GLN A 130 -17.54 2.09 -6.47
N PHE A 131 -16.91 1.90 -5.31
CA PHE A 131 -15.71 1.07 -5.16
C PHE A 131 -15.64 0.49 -3.76
N THR A 132 -14.99 -0.66 -3.64
CA THR A 132 -14.69 -1.27 -2.34
C THR A 132 -13.34 -0.77 -1.85
N GLN A 133 -13.33 -0.17 -0.66
CA GLN A 133 -12.10 0.20 0.04
C GLN A 133 -11.69 -0.93 0.98
N GLY A 134 -10.46 -1.43 0.85
CA GLY A 134 -9.83 -2.32 1.80
C GLY A 134 -9.00 -1.53 2.80
N THR A 135 -9.12 -1.86 4.08
CA THR A 135 -8.26 -1.36 5.15
C THR A 135 -7.53 -2.54 5.76
N PHE A 136 -6.22 -2.56 5.59
CA PHE A 136 -5.34 -3.57 6.18
C PHE A 136 -4.67 -2.99 7.41
N ILE A 137 -4.85 -3.65 8.56
CA ILE A 137 -4.34 -3.23 9.86
C ILE A 137 -3.39 -4.30 10.33
N VAL A 138 -2.20 -3.90 10.78
CA VAL A 138 -1.22 -4.78 11.42
C VAL A 138 -0.87 -4.19 12.77
N ASP A 139 -0.97 -5.02 13.80
CA ASP A 139 -0.59 -4.74 15.18
C ASP A 139 0.62 -5.58 15.57
N LEU A 140 1.61 -4.96 16.21
CA LEU A 140 2.64 -5.65 16.97
C LEU A 140 2.32 -5.54 18.45
N ILE A 141 2.21 -6.68 19.08
CA ILE A 141 1.73 -6.86 20.45
C ILE A 141 2.88 -7.34 21.33
N ASP A 142 3.12 -6.68 22.43
CA ASP A 142 4.05 -7.14 23.45
C ASP A 142 3.50 -8.40 24.13
N PRO A 143 4.21 -9.55 24.09
CA PRO A 143 3.73 -10.80 24.65
C PRO A 143 3.60 -10.78 26.17
N GLN A 144 4.25 -9.85 26.89
CA GLN A 144 4.20 -9.75 28.32
C GLN A 144 2.96 -8.97 28.79
N SER A 145 2.70 -7.82 28.21
CA SER A 145 1.56 -6.97 28.57
C SER A 145 0.29 -7.27 27.78
N LEU A 146 0.39 -8.03 26.69
CA LEU A 146 -0.68 -8.32 25.70
C LEU A 146 -1.30 -7.04 25.11
N ARG A 147 -0.53 -5.97 25.03
CA ARG A 147 -0.96 -4.70 24.46
C ARG A 147 -0.31 -4.45 23.11
N SER A 148 -1.05 -3.88 22.18
CA SER A 148 -0.48 -3.36 20.95
C SER A 148 0.46 -2.19 21.27
N VAL A 149 1.73 -2.32 20.89
CA VAL A 149 2.77 -1.30 21.08
C VAL A 149 3.13 -0.63 19.78
N TRP A 150 2.71 -1.20 18.65
CA TRP A 150 2.83 -0.60 17.33
C TRP A 150 1.67 -1.04 16.45
N ARG A 151 1.12 -0.10 15.69
CA ARG A 151 0.04 -0.34 14.73
C ARG A 151 0.34 0.40 13.45
N SER A 152 0.10 -0.27 12.33
CA SER A 152 0.10 0.36 11.02
C SER A 152 -1.20 0.04 10.28
N THR A 153 -1.72 1.04 9.59
CA THR A 153 -2.97 0.95 8.82
C THR A 153 -2.72 1.40 7.40
N TRP A 154 -3.04 0.54 6.45
CA TRP A 154 -2.91 0.82 5.03
C TRP A 154 -4.27 0.68 4.34
N GLN A 155 -4.61 1.65 3.49
CA GLN A 155 -5.89 1.68 2.79
C GLN A 155 -5.66 1.69 1.28
N SER A 156 -6.43 0.86 0.58
CA SER A 156 -6.42 0.83 -0.88
C SER A 156 -7.81 0.56 -1.46
N ARG A 157 -7.99 0.92 -2.72
CA ARG A 157 -9.14 0.44 -3.48
C ARG A 157 -8.91 -1.02 -3.84
N LEU A 158 -9.87 -1.87 -3.46
CA LEU A 158 -9.86 -3.24 -3.93
C LEU A 158 -10.35 -3.25 -5.38
N ARG A 159 -9.62 -3.97 -6.22
CA ARG A 159 -9.98 -4.23 -7.61
C ARG A 159 -10.08 -5.74 -7.78
N ASP A 160 -10.94 -6.16 -8.68
CA ASP A 160 -10.91 -7.55 -9.14
C ASP A 160 -9.51 -7.82 -9.70
N GLN A 161 -8.88 -8.86 -9.19
CA GLN A 161 -7.53 -9.24 -9.57
C GLN A 161 -7.59 -10.59 -10.29
N PRO A 162 -7.87 -10.58 -11.59
CA PRO A 162 -7.94 -11.81 -12.38
C PRO A 162 -6.57 -12.44 -12.58
N ASP A 163 -5.50 -11.64 -12.50
CA ASP A 163 -4.12 -12.08 -12.65
C ASP A 163 -3.47 -12.40 -11.29
N PRO A 164 -3.08 -13.67 -11.05
CA PRO A 164 -2.43 -14.09 -9.82
C PRO A 164 -1.10 -13.38 -9.55
N GLU A 165 -0.33 -13.04 -10.59
CA GLU A 165 0.96 -12.36 -10.49
C GLU A 165 0.79 -10.93 -9.97
N GLN A 166 -0.15 -10.18 -10.55
CA GLN A 166 -0.51 -8.85 -10.07
C GLN A 166 -1.04 -8.87 -8.64
N ALA A 167 -1.82 -9.91 -8.27
CA ALA A 167 -2.31 -10.07 -6.91
C ALA A 167 -1.16 -10.28 -5.91
N GLU A 168 -0.12 -11.00 -6.30
CA GLU A 168 1.07 -11.20 -5.47
C GLU A 168 1.88 -9.91 -5.33
N GLU A 169 2.11 -9.18 -6.42
CA GLU A 169 2.78 -7.89 -6.40
C GLU A 169 2.07 -6.89 -5.48
N ASN A 170 0.74 -6.82 -5.55
CA ASN A 170 -0.06 -5.96 -4.69
C ASN A 170 0.07 -6.34 -3.20
N ARG A 171 0.13 -7.64 -2.87
CA ARG A 171 0.36 -8.09 -1.48
C ARG A 171 1.75 -7.70 -0.97
N ARG A 172 2.78 -7.86 -1.81
CA ARG A 172 4.16 -7.43 -1.46
C ARG A 172 4.23 -5.91 -1.26
N ALA A 173 3.58 -5.15 -2.13
CA ALA A 173 3.53 -3.70 -2.01
C ALA A 173 2.80 -3.26 -0.72
N ALA A 174 1.70 -3.93 -0.37
CA ALA A 174 0.98 -3.67 0.88
C ALA A 174 1.85 -3.98 2.11
N ALA A 175 2.50 -5.14 2.15
CA ALA A 175 3.41 -5.52 3.24
C ALA A 175 4.56 -4.52 3.39
N SER A 176 5.17 -4.12 2.27
CA SER A 176 6.25 -3.12 2.27
C SER A 176 5.77 -1.75 2.77
N ALA A 177 4.57 -1.31 2.37
CA ALA A 177 3.98 -0.05 2.83
C ALA A 177 3.67 -0.08 4.34
N ILE A 178 3.13 -1.19 4.84
CA ILE A 178 2.82 -1.38 6.27
C ILE A 178 4.07 -1.19 7.13
N PHE A 179 5.17 -1.85 6.77
CA PHE A 179 6.40 -1.80 7.56
C PHE A 179 7.37 -0.67 7.15
N ALA A 180 6.97 0.23 6.24
CA ALA A 180 7.86 1.29 5.74
C ALA A 180 8.51 2.13 6.85
N GLN A 181 7.81 2.30 7.98
CA GLN A 181 8.24 3.08 9.13
C GLN A 181 8.49 2.19 10.37
N PHE A 182 8.80 0.91 10.20
CA PHE A 182 9.13 0.00 11.29
C PHE A 182 10.62 -0.41 11.20
N PRO A 183 11.40 -0.40 12.32
CA PRO A 183 11.00 0.11 13.63
C PRO A 183 10.84 1.63 13.63
N PRO A 184 10.02 2.21 14.53
CA PRO A 184 9.92 3.65 14.68
C PRO A 184 11.24 4.21 15.23
N ASN A 185 11.60 5.44 14.80
CA ASN A 185 12.80 6.15 15.25
C ASN A 185 12.60 6.79 16.62
#